data_39d819cedc5ab9a7ed5b9ae09be06f51
#
_entry.id   39d819cedc5ab9a7ed5b9ae09be06f51
#
_cell.length_a   1.000
_cell.length_b   1.000
_cell.length_c   1.000
_cell.angle_alpha   90.00
_cell.angle_beta   90.00
_cell.angle_gamma   90.00
#
_symmetry.space_group_name_H-M   'P 1'
#
loop_
_entity.id
_entity.type
_entity.pdbx_description
1 polymer ?
#
loop_
_entity_poly.entity_id
_entity_poly.type
_entity_poly.pdbx_seq_one_letter_code
_entity_poly.pdbx_strand_id
1 'polypeptide(L)'
;RGFDVAKFLAGTEGTLAVITRATVRLVADDPFKVMLALGYPTMPDAADAMGAILPFSPTAVEGMDRRIVDVVRRKLGEAAVPELPAGDGWIFVELTDTDAERLGSRADGLLAASGRLDGRVVTDPQITKALWQIRSDGAGLAGVSPAAPAYAGWEDAAVPPAKLGAYLRDFDALLDRHGLHGLGFAGPGRH
;
A
#
# COMPACT_ATOMS: atom_id res chain seq x y z
N ARG A 1 -28.17 11.36 -20.21
CA ARG A 1 -27.21 11.07 -19.10
C ARG A 1 -26.59 12.39 -18.73
N GLY A 2 -26.80 12.88 -17.49
CA GLY A 2 -26.29 14.15 -17.00
C GLY A 2 -24.81 14.11 -16.64
N PHE A 3 -24.19 15.29 -16.49
CA PHE A 3 -22.81 15.44 -16.00
C PHE A 3 -22.78 15.16 -14.49
N ASP A 4 -21.87 14.27 -14.05
CA ASP A 4 -21.69 13.92 -12.64
C ASP A 4 -20.72 14.90 -11.98
N VAL A 5 -21.29 15.93 -11.33
CA VAL A 5 -20.53 16.99 -10.65
C VAL A 5 -19.74 16.44 -9.47
N ALA A 6 -20.27 15.45 -8.73
CA ALA A 6 -19.58 14.88 -7.58
C ALA A 6 -18.31 14.14 -8.02
N LYS A 7 -18.41 13.33 -9.06
CA LYS A 7 -17.27 12.61 -9.64
C LYS A 7 -16.25 13.58 -10.26
N PHE A 8 -16.71 14.66 -10.89
CA PHE A 8 -15.84 15.70 -11.44
C PHE A 8 -15.04 16.42 -10.35
N LEU A 9 -15.70 16.80 -9.25
CA LEU A 9 -15.05 17.55 -8.17
C LEU A 9 -14.15 16.68 -7.28
N ALA A 10 -14.43 15.38 -7.16
CA ALA A 10 -13.69 14.47 -6.29
C ALA A 10 -12.18 14.39 -6.61
N GLY A 11 -11.77 14.58 -7.88
CA GLY A 11 -10.38 14.54 -8.31
C GLY A 11 -9.71 15.92 -8.44
N THR A 12 -10.33 17.00 -8.00
CA THR A 12 -9.80 18.37 -8.21
C THR A 12 -8.92 18.91 -7.09
N GLU A 13 -8.79 18.16 -5.99
CA GLU A 13 -7.99 18.53 -4.81
C GLU A 13 -8.20 19.98 -4.32
N GLY A 14 -9.43 20.46 -4.41
CA GLY A 14 -9.79 21.83 -4.02
C GLY A 14 -9.37 22.92 -4.99
N THR A 15 -8.82 22.60 -6.18
CA THR A 15 -8.36 23.60 -7.15
C THR A 15 -9.49 24.33 -7.88
N LEU A 16 -10.65 23.69 -8.05
CA LEU A 16 -11.79 24.26 -8.78
C LEU A 16 -12.93 24.71 -7.87
N ALA A 17 -13.03 24.21 -6.65
CA ALA A 17 -14.09 24.56 -5.72
C ALA A 17 -13.72 24.25 -4.28
N VAL A 18 -14.37 24.94 -3.34
CA VAL A 18 -14.35 24.59 -1.91
C VAL A 18 -15.59 23.74 -1.60
N ILE A 19 -15.41 22.47 -1.22
CA ILE A 19 -16.50 21.59 -0.84
C ILE A 19 -16.92 21.92 0.59
N THR A 20 -18.10 22.48 0.78
CA THR A 20 -18.64 22.85 2.10
C THR A 20 -19.53 21.79 2.71
N ARG A 21 -20.04 20.86 1.91
CA ARG A 21 -20.89 19.74 2.36
C ARG A 21 -20.78 18.56 1.40
N ALA A 22 -20.69 17.36 1.96
CA ALA A 22 -20.74 16.13 1.19
C ALA A 22 -21.75 15.14 1.80
N THR A 23 -22.46 14.40 0.95
CA THR A 23 -23.26 13.25 1.34
C THR A 23 -22.58 11.99 0.86
N VAL A 24 -22.23 11.09 1.79
CA VAL A 24 -21.52 9.84 1.51
C VAL A 24 -22.39 8.64 1.84
N ARG A 25 -22.17 7.55 1.11
CA ARG A 25 -22.77 6.26 1.47
C ARG A 25 -21.93 5.64 2.58
N LEU A 26 -22.57 5.23 3.67
CA LEU A 26 -21.91 4.45 4.70
C LEU A 26 -21.77 3.01 4.25
N VAL A 27 -20.68 2.38 4.61
CA VAL A 27 -20.43 0.94 4.48
C VAL A 27 -20.48 0.30 5.86
N ALA A 28 -20.89 -0.97 5.94
CA ALA A 28 -20.85 -1.71 7.18
C ALA A 28 -19.39 -1.86 7.64
N ASP A 29 -19.16 -1.73 8.94
CA ASP A 29 -17.88 -2.08 9.55
C ASP A 29 -17.96 -3.52 10.06
N ASP A 30 -17.29 -4.43 9.36
CA ASP A 30 -17.34 -5.85 9.69
C ASP A 30 -16.62 -6.08 11.03
N PRO A 31 -17.21 -6.96 11.90
CA PRO A 31 -16.71 -7.17 13.25
C PRO A 31 -15.37 -7.91 13.30
N PHE A 32 -15.05 -8.72 12.27
CA PHE A 32 -13.80 -9.47 12.22
C PHE A 32 -12.86 -8.88 11.19
N LYS A 33 -11.62 -8.64 11.61
CA LYS A 33 -10.56 -8.09 10.77
C LYS A 33 -9.29 -8.88 10.96
N VAL A 34 -8.53 -9.06 9.89
CA VAL A 34 -7.22 -9.68 9.91
C VAL A 34 -6.29 -8.97 8.95
N MET A 35 -5.03 -8.83 9.31
CA MET A 35 -3.98 -8.33 8.44
C MET A 35 -3.06 -9.48 8.02
N LEU A 36 -2.68 -9.49 6.76
CA LEU A 36 -1.62 -10.32 6.24
C LEU A 36 -0.44 -9.43 5.87
N ALA A 37 0.76 -9.84 6.27
CA ALA A 37 2.01 -9.24 5.84
C ALA A 37 2.70 -10.22 4.88
N LEU A 38 2.94 -9.80 3.65
CA LEU A 38 3.49 -10.62 2.56
C LEU A 38 4.81 -10.01 2.12
N GLY A 39 5.88 -10.81 2.04
CA GLY A 39 7.20 -10.40 1.61
C GLY A 39 7.53 -10.93 0.22
N TYR A 40 8.19 -10.11 -0.58
CA TYR A 40 8.61 -10.40 -1.96
C TYR A 40 10.06 -9.96 -2.17
N PRO A 41 10.76 -10.50 -3.18
CA PRO A 41 12.14 -10.12 -3.45
C PRO A 41 12.32 -8.61 -3.65
N THR A 42 11.38 -7.98 -4.38
CA THR A 42 11.39 -6.54 -4.67
C THR A 42 9.98 -5.94 -4.62
N MET A 43 9.86 -4.63 -4.57
CA MET A 43 8.56 -3.95 -4.66
C MET A 43 7.84 -4.18 -6.01
N PRO A 44 8.52 -4.17 -7.18
CA PRO A 44 7.88 -4.58 -8.43
C PRO A 44 7.33 -6.01 -8.42
N ASP A 45 8.03 -6.98 -7.80
CA ASP A 45 7.54 -8.36 -7.67
C ASP A 45 6.31 -8.43 -6.76
N ALA A 46 6.30 -7.64 -5.69
CA ALA A 46 5.13 -7.45 -4.84
C ALA A 46 3.93 -6.90 -5.65
N ALA A 47 4.17 -5.92 -6.50
CA ALA A 47 3.14 -5.32 -7.35
C ALA A 47 2.58 -6.32 -8.39
N ASP A 48 3.40 -7.20 -8.94
CA ASP A 48 2.95 -8.26 -9.86
C ASP A 48 1.99 -9.26 -9.17
N ALA A 49 2.11 -9.45 -7.85
CA ALA A 49 1.24 -10.34 -7.09
C ALA A 49 -0.20 -9.81 -6.91
N MET A 50 -0.47 -8.55 -7.26
CA MET A 50 -1.80 -7.95 -7.12
C MET A 50 -2.89 -8.73 -7.85
N GLY A 51 -2.58 -9.33 -8.99
CA GLY A 51 -3.52 -10.17 -9.75
C GLY A 51 -4.01 -11.40 -8.97
N ALA A 52 -3.18 -11.94 -8.06
CA ALA A 52 -3.53 -13.06 -7.20
C ALA A 52 -4.19 -12.63 -5.89
N ILE A 53 -3.95 -11.40 -5.42
CA ILE A 53 -4.47 -10.85 -4.16
C ILE A 53 -5.89 -10.29 -4.33
N LEU A 54 -6.13 -9.51 -5.37
CA LEU A 54 -7.40 -8.80 -5.58
C LEU A 54 -8.65 -9.69 -5.64
N PRO A 55 -8.60 -10.94 -6.18
CA PRO A 55 -9.76 -11.84 -6.16
C PRO A 55 -10.29 -12.17 -4.76
N PHE A 56 -9.47 -12.00 -3.71
CA PHE A 56 -9.91 -12.18 -2.32
C PHE A 56 -10.68 -10.97 -1.75
N SER A 57 -10.92 -9.94 -2.57
CA SER A 57 -11.70 -8.75 -2.19
C SER A 57 -11.18 -8.10 -0.88
N PRO A 58 -9.90 -7.71 -0.83
CA PRO A 58 -9.35 -7.08 0.37
C PRO A 58 -10.03 -5.75 0.67
N THR A 59 -10.16 -5.42 1.96
CA THR A 59 -10.67 -4.14 2.43
C THR A 59 -9.63 -3.03 2.26
N ALA A 60 -8.36 -3.37 2.46
CA ALA A 60 -7.24 -2.48 2.17
C ALA A 60 -6.03 -3.29 1.68
N VAL A 61 -5.24 -2.69 0.79
CA VAL A 61 -3.95 -3.22 0.34
C VAL A 61 -2.97 -2.06 0.25
N GLU A 62 -1.79 -2.23 0.83
CA GLU A 62 -0.72 -1.24 0.78
C GLU A 62 0.60 -1.93 0.47
N GLY A 63 1.32 -1.40 -0.50
CA GLY A 63 2.67 -1.83 -0.84
C GLY A 63 3.72 -0.97 -0.15
N MET A 64 4.81 -1.57 0.26
CA MET A 64 5.89 -0.90 0.96
C MET A 64 7.26 -1.36 0.45
N ASP A 65 8.06 -0.42 0.02
CA ASP A 65 9.42 -0.62 -0.45
C ASP A 65 10.41 -0.58 0.71
N ARG A 66 11.48 -1.38 0.64
CA ARG A 66 12.57 -1.40 1.61
C ARG A 66 13.16 -0.03 1.86
N ARG A 67 13.29 0.78 0.82
CA ARG A 67 13.83 2.14 0.92
C ARG A 67 13.09 2.99 1.95
N ILE A 68 11.76 2.82 2.05
CA ILE A 68 10.92 3.50 3.05
C ILE A 68 11.16 2.95 4.44
N VAL A 69 11.17 1.63 4.58
CA VAL A 69 11.44 0.95 5.85
C VAL A 69 12.81 1.39 6.41
N ASP A 70 13.81 1.48 5.55
CA ASP A 70 15.15 1.94 5.93
C ASP A 70 15.18 3.42 6.35
N VAL A 71 14.34 4.27 5.76
CA VAL A 71 14.17 5.67 6.20
C VAL A 71 13.56 5.71 7.60
N VAL A 72 12.51 4.92 7.86
CA VAL A 72 11.86 4.84 9.18
C VAL A 72 12.85 4.34 10.23
N ARG A 73 13.58 3.26 9.95
CA ARG A 73 14.61 2.73 10.86
C ARG A 73 15.68 3.76 11.21
N ARG A 74 16.21 4.45 10.20
CA ARG A 74 17.25 5.48 10.42
C ARG A 74 16.75 6.68 11.24
N LYS A 75 15.49 7.06 11.07
CA LYS A 75 14.93 8.28 11.71
C LYS A 75 14.34 8.01 13.08
N LEU A 76 13.65 6.89 13.24
CA LEU A 76 12.89 6.56 14.44
C LEU A 76 13.50 5.41 15.25
N GLY A 77 14.55 4.77 14.72
CA GLY A 77 15.23 3.62 15.33
C GLY A 77 14.65 2.27 14.91
N GLU A 78 15.43 1.20 15.11
CA GLU A 78 15.06 -0.17 14.72
C GLU A 78 13.74 -0.64 15.36
N ALA A 79 13.46 -0.22 16.59
CA ALA A 79 12.24 -0.59 17.31
C ALA A 79 10.96 0.01 16.70
N ALA A 80 11.06 1.01 15.83
CA ALA A 80 9.90 1.59 15.16
C ALA A 80 9.35 0.68 14.04
N VAL A 81 10.12 -0.30 13.59
CA VAL A 81 9.73 -1.25 12.56
C VAL A 81 9.60 -2.63 13.20
N PRO A 82 8.39 -3.20 13.27
CA PRO A 82 8.23 -4.57 13.73
C PRO A 82 8.94 -5.53 12.77
N GLU A 83 9.13 -6.77 13.20
CA GLU A 83 9.66 -7.82 12.34
C GLU A 83 8.79 -7.96 11.09
N LEU A 84 9.41 -7.87 9.92
CA LEU A 84 8.78 -8.02 8.62
C LEU A 84 9.06 -9.42 8.05
N PRO A 85 8.19 -9.97 7.20
CA PRO A 85 8.51 -11.16 6.39
C PRO A 85 9.78 -10.94 5.57
N ALA A 86 10.46 -12.04 5.21
CA ALA A 86 11.64 -11.98 4.36
C ALA A 86 11.34 -11.30 3.02
N GLY A 87 12.24 -10.43 2.55
CA GLY A 87 12.10 -9.70 1.29
C GLY A 87 12.47 -8.23 1.39
N ASP A 88 12.40 -7.53 0.26
CA ASP A 88 12.70 -6.10 0.10
C ASP A 88 11.50 -5.30 -0.44
N GLY A 89 10.40 -5.98 -0.76
CA GLY A 89 9.09 -5.41 -1.06
C GLY A 89 8.01 -6.12 -0.25
N TRP A 90 7.10 -5.37 0.34
CA TRP A 90 6.02 -5.94 1.15
C TRP A 90 4.66 -5.47 0.69
N ILE A 91 3.66 -6.35 0.87
CA ILE A 91 2.25 -5.99 0.76
C ILE A 91 1.59 -6.30 2.09
N PHE A 92 0.88 -5.31 2.62
CA PHE A 92 -0.02 -5.46 3.75
C PHE A 92 -1.44 -5.53 3.22
N VAL A 93 -2.14 -6.60 3.55
CA VAL A 93 -3.52 -6.87 3.10
C VAL A 93 -4.43 -6.92 4.31
N GLU A 94 -5.46 -6.10 4.34
CA GLU A 94 -6.53 -6.22 5.32
C GLU A 94 -7.72 -6.95 4.70
N LEU A 95 -8.21 -7.97 5.38
CA LEU A 95 -9.47 -8.63 5.08
C LEU A 95 -10.43 -8.39 6.24
N THR A 96 -11.70 -8.18 5.91
CA THR A 96 -12.80 -8.09 6.89
C THR A 96 -13.91 -9.04 6.52
N ASP A 97 -14.66 -9.49 7.53
CA ASP A 97 -15.81 -10.36 7.33
C ASP A 97 -16.79 -10.29 8.53
N THR A 98 -18.03 -10.71 8.31
CA THR A 98 -19.03 -10.92 9.36
C THR A 98 -18.91 -12.29 10.02
N ASP A 99 -18.09 -13.20 9.47
CA ASP A 99 -17.88 -14.58 9.92
C ASP A 99 -16.37 -14.84 10.08
N ALA A 100 -15.97 -15.22 11.30
CA ALA A 100 -14.56 -15.43 11.64
C ALA A 100 -13.93 -16.65 10.94
N GLU A 101 -14.68 -17.75 10.75
CA GLU A 101 -14.17 -18.96 10.10
C GLU A 101 -13.97 -18.71 8.60
N ARG A 102 -14.92 -18.02 7.96
CA ARG A 102 -14.80 -17.62 6.56
C ARG A 102 -13.63 -16.65 6.36
N LEU A 103 -13.44 -15.69 7.28
CA LEU A 103 -12.29 -14.78 7.27
C LEU A 103 -10.97 -15.55 7.34
N GLY A 104 -10.85 -16.51 8.26
CA GLY A 104 -9.67 -17.37 8.39
C GLY A 104 -9.39 -18.14 7.10
N SER A 105 -10.41 -18.80 6.55
CA SER A 105 -10.27 -19.54 5.28
C SER A 105 -9.84 -18.65 4.10
N ARG A 106 -10.36 -17.41 4.04
CA ARG A 106 -9.96 -16.43 3.02
C ARG A 106 -8.50 -16.00 3.22
N ALA A 107 -8.07 -15.78 4.46
CA ALA A 107 -6.69 -15.41 4.77
C ALA A 107 -5.71 -16.53 4.37
N ASP A 108 -6.01 -17.77 4.71
CA ASP A 108 -5.19 -18.94 4.35
C ASP A 108 -5.13 -19.13 2.82
N GLY A 109 -6.28 -18.98 2.15
CA GLY A 109 -6.36 -19.03 0.69
C GLY A 109 -5.52 -17.95 0.01
N LEU A 110 -5.57 -16.72 0.51
CA LEU A 110 -4.75 -15.62 0.02
C LEU A 110 -3.26 -15.89 0.25
N LEU A 111 -2.87 -16.34 1.44
CA LEU A 111 -1.49 -16.75 1.71
C LEU A 111 -1.03 -17.78 0.69
N ALA A 112 -1.81 -18.83 0.43
CA ALA A 112 -1.45 -19.87 -0.53
C ALA A 112 -1.31 -19.35 -1.97
N ALA A 113 -2.18 -18.43 -2.39
CA ALA A 113 -2.24 -17.93 -3.78
C ALA A 113 -1.28 -16.78 -4.09
N SER A 114 -0.77 -16.06 -3.08
CA SER A 114 -0.08 -14.78 -3.24
C SER A 114 1.30 -14.85 -3.92
N GLY A 115 1.89 -16.04 -4.09
CA GLY A 115 3.23 -16.18 -4.69
C GLY A 115 4.35 -15.53 -3.89
N ARG A 116 4.12 -15.22 -2.62
CA ARG A 116 5.06 -14.58 -1.72
C ARG A 116 6.33 -15.41 -1.47
N LEU A 117 7.41 -14.73 -1.17
CA LEU A 117 8.64 -15.36 -0.66
C LEU A 117 8.44 -15.85 0.78
N ASP A 118 7.83 -14.99 1.62
CA ASP A 118 7.49 -15.25 3.01
C ASP A 118 6.23 -14.47 3.37
N GLY A 119 5.51 -14.87 4.42
CA GLY A 119 4.32 -14.15 4.83
C GLY A 119 3.60 -14.78 6.00
N ARG A 120 2.86 -13.95 6.71
CA ARG A 120 2.12 -14.37 7.89
C ARG A 120 0.80 -13.60 8.06
N VAL A 121 -0.12 -14.22 8.79
CA VAL A 121 -1.29 -13.57 9.35
C VAL A 121 -0.84 -12.83 10.62
N VAL A 122 -1.19 -11.55 10.72
CA VAL A 122 -0.90 -10.70 11.88
C VAL A 122 -2.17 -10.61 12.71
N THR A 123 -2.15 -11.22 13.87
CA THR A 123 -3.30 -11.24 14.81
C THR A 123 -3.13 -10.26 15.97
N ASP A 124 -1.91 -9.77 16.23
CA ASP A 124 -1.62 -8.81 17.27
C ASP A 124 -2.01 -7.39 16.80
N PRO A 125 -2.98 -6.71 17.48
CA PRO A 125 -3.39 -5.35 17.13
C PRO A 125 -2.26 -4.32 17.25
N GLN A 126 -1.28 -4.53 18.13
CA GLN A 126 -0.15 -3.61 18.29
C GLN A 126 0.80 -3.72 17.08
N ILE A 127 1.06 -4.93 16.62
CA ILE A 127 1.86 -5.16 15.40
C ILE A 127 1.13 -4.60 14.19
N THR A 128 -0.18 -4.87 14.05
CA THR A 128 -1.01 -4.30 12.98
C THR A 128 -0.92 -2.78 12.95
N LYS A 129 -1.08 -2.13 14.10
CA LYS A 129 -0.96 -0.67 14.22
C LYS A 129 0.44 -0.19 13.83
N ALA A 130 1.50 -0.87 14.28
CA ALA A 130 2.87 -0.50 13.96
C ALA A 130 3.18 -0.63 12.45
N LEU A 131 2.66 -1.66 11.78
CA LEU A 131 2.80 -1.83 10.33
C LEU A 131 2.12 -0.70 9.56
N TRP A 132 0.89 -0.31 9.94
CA TRP A 132 0.21 0.84 9.35
C TRP A 132 0.92 2.16 9.64
N GLN A 133 1.57 2.28 10.82
CA GLN A 133 2.32 3.47 11.20
C GLN A 133 3.55 3.69 10.29
N ILE A 134 4.25 2.63 9.88
CA ILE A 134 5.38 2.74 8.95
C ILE A 134 4.95 3.44 7.66
N ARG A 135 3.77 3.09 7.12
CA ARG A 135 3.22 3.72 5.91
C ARG A 135 2.97 5.21 6.14
N SER A 136 2.37 5.56 7.27
CA SER A 136 2.07 6.95 7.62
C SER A 136 3.34 7.77 7.83
N ASP A 137 4.28 7.26 8.62
CA ASP A 137 5.54 7.92 8.92
C ASP A 137 6.44 8.00 7.68
N GLY A 138 6.50 6.92 6.91
CA GLY A 138 7.32 6.82 5.70
C GLY A 138 6.95 7.87 4.66
N ALA A 139 5.65 8.15 4.46
CA ALA A 139 5.20 9.20 3.55
C ALA A 139 5.70 10.59 3.97
N GLY A 140 5.64 10.90 5.27
CA GLY A 140 6.15 12.17 5.80
C GLY A 140 7.68 12.26 5.81
N LEU A 141 8.37 11.14 6.03
CA LEU A 141 9.84 11.09 6.14
C LEU A 141 10.55 10.97 4.78
N ALA A 142 9.85 10.50 3.75
CA ALA A 142 10.43 10.30 2.41
C ALA A 142 11.04 11.58 1.84
N GLY A 143 10.36 12.72 2.01
CA GLY A 143 10.81 14.02 1.51
C GLY A 143 12.02 14.60 2.24
N VAL A 144 12.39 14.06 3.40
CA VAL A 144 13.51 14.53 4.23
C VAL A 144 14.62 13.49 4.37
N SER A 145 14.72 12.55 3.43
CA SER A 145 15.80 11.54 3.41
C SER A 145 17.16 12.21 3.30
N PRO A 146 18.12 11.93 4.21
CA PRO A 146 19.39 12.64 4.27
C PRO A 146 20.40 12.29 3.17
N ALA A 147 20.22 11.19 2.45
CA ALA A 147 21.21 10.71 1.47
C ALA A 147 21.04 11.36 0.08
N ALA A 148 19.82 11.71 -0.31
CA ALA A 148 19.51 12.47 -1.52
C ALA A 148 18.14 13.11 -1.33
N PRO A 149 17.94 14.38 -1.72
CA PRO A 149 16.63 15.00 -1.64
C PRO A 149 15.64 14.23 -2.52
N ALA A 150 14.51 13.79 -1.92
CA ALA A 150 13.36 13.34 -2.69
C ALA A 150 12.50 14.59 -2.98
N TYR A 151 12.42 14.97 -4.24
CA TYR A 151 11.60 16.12 -4.64
C TYR A 151 10.16 15.68 -4.83
N ALA A 152 9.23 16.38 -4.16
CA ALA A 152 7.81 16.26 -4.44
C ALA A 152 7.51 16.67 -5.90
N GLY A 153 6.53 16.05 -6.54
CA GLY A 153 6.11 16.44 -7.89
C GLY A 153 5.73 15.27 -8.79
N TRP A 154 6.02 14.03 -8.39
CA TRP A 154 5.51 12.82 -9.02
C TRP A 154 4.91 11.93 -7.94
N GLU A 155 3.78 12.35 -7.38
CA GLU A 155 3.23 11.72 -6.19
C GLU A 155 2.10 10.75 -6.51
N ASP A 156 1.27 11.07 -7.52
CA ASP A 156 0.12 10.26 -7.89
C ASP A 156 0.21 9.80 -9.34
N ALA A 157 0.50 8.53 -9.54
CA ALA A 157 0.43 7.87 -10.84
C ALA A 157 -0.44 6.63 -10.74
N ALA A 158 -1.46 6.53 -11.57
CA ALA A 158 -2.36 5.40 -11.62
C ALA A 158 -2.13 4.57 -12.88
N VAL A 159 -1.89 3.27 -12.69
CA VAL A 159 -1.83 2.29 -13.77
C VAL A 159 -2.72 1.09 -13.42
N PRO A 160 -3.23 0.35 -14.41
CA PRO A 160 -3.95 -0.88 -14.13
C PRO A 160 -3.13 -1.82 -13.23
N PRO A 161 -3.71 -2.45 -12.20
CA PRO A 161 -2.98 -3.32 -11.26
C PRO A 161 -2.10 -4.37 -11.95
N ALA A 162 -2.57 -4.96 -13.03
CA ALA A 162 -1.81 -5.94 -13.81
C ALA A 162 -0.56 -5.38 -14.52
N LYS A 163 -0.38 -4.06 -14.55
CA LYS A 163 0.77 -3.38 -15.15
C LYS A 163 1.65 -2.69 -14.11
N LEU A 164 1.27 -2.74 -12.84
CA LEU A 164 1.93 -1.97 -11.79
C LEU A 164 3.39 -2.38 -11.61
N GLY A 165 3.70 -3.68 -11.60
CA GLY A 165 5.07 -4.16 -11.47
C GLY A 165 5.97 -3.74 -12.66
N ALA A 166 5.46 -3.86 -13.88
CA ALA A 166 6.18 -3.38 -15.08
C ALA A 166 6.42 -1.86 -15.01
N TYR A 167 5.39 -1.09 -14.64
CA TYR A 167 5.52 0.35 -14.47
C TYR A 167 6.59 0.73 -13.43
N LEU A 168 6.64 0.06 -12.28
CA LEU A 168 7.63 0.33 -11.25
C LEU A 168 9.06 0.02 -11.73
N ARG A 169 9.26 -1.08 -12.49
CA ARG A 169 10.56 -1.40 -13.09
C ARG A 169 11.00 -0.35 -14.10
N ASP A 170 10.11 0.08 -14.97
CA ASP A 170 10.40 1.11 -15.97
C ASP A 170 10.71 2.45 -15.31
N PHE A 171 9.98 2.79 -14.24
CA PHE A 171 10.19 4.01 -13.48
C PHE A 171 11.52 4.00 -12.72
N ASP A 172 11.87 2.92 -12.00
CA ASP A 172 13.16 2.77 -11.35
C ASP A 172 14.31 2.87 -12.38
N ALA A 173 14.19 2.20 -13.52
CA ALA A 173 15.18 2.29 -14.60
C ALA A 173 15.29 3.71 -15.20
N LEU A 174 14.21 4.48 -15.23
CA LEU A 174 14.23 5.88 -15.65
C LEU A 174 14.99 6.73 -14.64
N LEU A 175 14.71 6.58 -13.35
CA LEU A 175 15.41 7.31 -12.29
C LEU A 175 16.91 7.01 -12.30
N ASP A 176 17.29 5.75 -12.41
CA ASP A 176 18.69 5.30 -12.46
C ASP A 176 19.45 5.93 -13.63
N ARG A 177 18.85 6.00 -14.83
CA ARG A 177 19.46 6.66 -16.00
C ARG A 177 19.76 8.14 -15.77
N HIS A 178 19.00 8.79 -14.88
CA HIS A 178 19.17 10.20 -14.55
C HIS A 178 19.93 10.44 -13.23
N GLY A 179 20.42 9.38 -12.58
CA GLY A 179 21.08 9.48 -11.27
C GLY A 179 20.17 9.98 -10.17
N LEU A 180 18.85 9.75 -10.29
CA LEU A 180 17.83 10.15 -9.33
C LEU A 180 17.43 8.97 -8.46
N HIS A 181 16.92 9.27 -7.28
CA HIS A 181 16.38 8.28 -6.35
C HIS A 181 14.90 8.58 -6.07
N GLY A 182 14.06 7.55 -6.18
CA GLY A 182 12.65 7.61 -5.84
C GLY A 182 12.32 6.76 -4.63
N LEU A 183 11.26 7.14 -3.92
CA LEU A 183 10.65 6.36 -2.85
C LEU A 183 9.21 6.12 -3.25
N GLY A 184 8.84 4.85 -3.44
CA GLY A 184 7.51 4.47 -3.94
C GLY A 184 6.61 3.89 -2.85
N PHE A 185 5.38 4.38 -2.78
CA PHE A 185 4.27 3.70 -2.15
C PHE A 185 3.36 3.19 -3.26
N ALA A 186 2.88 1.97 -3.17
CA ALA A 186 1.98 1.41 -4.15
C ALA A 186 0.79 0.74 -3.46
N GLY A 187 -0.40 1.08 -3.88
CA GLY A 187 -1.63 0.43 -3.48
C GLY A 187 -2.60 0.35 -4.65
N PRO A 188 -3.53 -0.62 -4.68
CA PRO A 188 -4.60 -0.59 -5.66
C PRO A 188 -5.47 0.61 -5.36
N GLY A 189 -5.52 1.57 -6.29
CA GLY A 189 -6.49 2.66 -6.21
C GLY A 189 -7.89 2.09 -6.02
N ARG A 190 -8.67 2.65 -5.10
CA ARG A 190 -10.10 2.31 -4.97
C ARG A 190 -10.84 2.93 -6.15
N HIS A 191 -11.58 2.12 -6.87
CA HIS A 191 -12.50 2.56 -7.93
C HIS A 191 -13.85 2.96 -7.36
#